data_f78841e9f1ebf6622f7141fab3c48013
#
_entry.id   f78841e9f1ebf6622f7141fab3c48013
#
_cell.length_a   1.000
_cell.length_b   1.000
_cell.length_c   1.000
_cell.angle_alpha   90.00
_cell.angle_beta   90.00
_cell.angle_gamma   90.00
#
_symmetry.space_group_name_H-M   'P 1'
#
loop_
_entity.id
_entity.type
_entity.pdbx_description
1 polymer ?
#
loop_
_entity_poly.entity_id
_entity_poly.type
_entity_poly.pdbx_seq_one_letter_code
_entity_poly.pdbx_strand_id
1 'polypeptide(L)'
;MRHITEIIIHCSATPEGKDFTVEDIRRWHLARKFADIGYHYVIYRDGSVHKGRAENIAGAHCLGHNAHSIGICYIGGVAKDEKTPKDTRTPQQKQALRQLVQQLQFVYPHATVHGHNEFSCKACPSFNVQTEL
;
A
#
# COMPACT_ATOMS: atom_id res chain seq x y z
N MET A 1 -7.21 -8.87 -18.96
CA MET A 1 -6.45 -7.80 -18.30
C MET A 1 -7.41 -6.86 -17.59
N ARG A 2 -7.11 -6.45 -16.37
CA ARG A 2 -7.99 -5.55 -15.64
C ARG A 2 -7.86 -4.11 -16.17
N HIS A 3 -8.95 -3.36 -16.12
CA HIS A 3 -8.92 -1.93 -16.43
C HIS A 3 -8.59 -1.15 -15.14
N ILE A 4 -7.38 -0.61 -15.05
CA ILE A 4 -6.89 0.06 -13.85
C ILE A 4 -7.14 1.56 -13.95
N THR A 5 -7.93 2.08 -13.01
CA THR A 5 -8.29 3.50 -12.93
C THR A 5 -7.78 4.16 -11.65
N GLU A 6 -7.32 3.38 -10.67
CA GLU A 6 -6.86 3.91 -9.38
C GLU A 6 -5.61 3.20 -8.90
N ILE A 7 -4.75 3.96 -8.25
CA ILE A 7 -3.60 3.45 -7.49
C ILE A 7 -3.85 3.89 -6.06
N ILE A 8 -3.98 2.93 -5.13
CA ILE A 8 -4.37 3.22 -3.75
C ILE A 8 -3.20 2.88 -2.82
N ILE A 9 -2.80 3.86 -2.03
CA ILE A 9 -1.67 3.77 -1.12
C ILE A 9 -2.15 3.36 0.27
N HIS A 10 -1.47 2.38 0.86
CA HIS A 10 -1.73 1.85 2.20
C HIS A 10 -0.46 1.83 3.03
N CYS A 11 -0.63 1.61 4.33
CA CYS A 11 0.45 1.22 5.23
C CYS A 11 0.11 -0.12 5.86
N SER A 12 1.12 -0.81 6.37
CA SER A 12 0.92 -2.08 7.07
C SER A 12 0.31 -1.90 8.46
N ALA A 13 0.24 -0.65 8.94
CA ALA A 13 -0.20 -0.30 10.28
C ALA A 13 0.65 -1.01 11.35
N THR A 14 1.95 -0.99 11.15
CA THR A 14 2.94 -1.60 12.05
C THR A 14 3.81 -0.54 12.71
N PRO A 15 4.39 -0.84 13.88
CA PRO A 15 5.15 0.16 14.63
C PRO A 15 6.39 0.66 13.90
N GLU A 16 6.68 1.94 14.09
CA GLU A 16 7.85 2.60 13.54
C GLU A 16 9.14 1.85 13.92
N GLY A 17 10.02 1.68 12.95
CA GLY A 17 11.33 1.06 13.17
C GLY A 17 11.34 -0.46 13.15
N LYS A 18 10.20 -1.11 12.92
CA LYS A 18 10.13 -2.58 12.83
C LYS A 18 10.02 -3.03 11.39
N ASP A 19 10.76 -4.10 11.06
CA ASP A 19 10.75 -4.69 9.73
C ASP A 19 9.75 -5.84 9.66
N PHE A 20 8.98 -5.85 8.57
CA PHE A 20 8.08 -6.95 8.23
C PHE A 20 8.21 -7.22 6.73
N THR A 21 7.82 -8.41 6.32
CA THR A 21 7.99 -8.87 4.95
C THR A 21 6.64 -9.12 4.27
N VAL A 22 6.67 -9.33 2.95
CA VAL A 22 5.50 -9.78 2.20
C VAL A 22 4.92 -11.06 2.82
N GLU A 23 5.78 -11.99 3.23
CA GLU A 23 5.32 -13.26 3.83
C GLU A 23 4.62 -13.04 5.17
N ASP A 24 5.07 -12.07 5.97
CA ASP A 24 4.38 -11.72 7.22
C ASP A 24 2.97 -11.23 6.93
N ILE A 25 2.84 -10.29 5.98
CA ILE A 25 1.54 -9.72 5.61
C ILE A 25 0.64 -10.80 4.99
N ARG A 26 1.21 -11.65 4.12
CA ARG A 26 0.46 -12.75 3.53
C ARG A 26 -0.11 -13.66 4.61
N ARG A 27 0.70 -14.01 5.60
CA ARG A 27 0.26 -14.85 6.72
C ARG A 27 -0.89 -14.20 7.49
N TRP A 28 -0.81 -12.89 7.75
CA TRP A 28 -1.88 -12.17 8.43
C TRP A 28 -3.17 -12.15 7.61
N HIS A 29 -3.06 -11.94 6.30
CA HIS A 29 -4.22 -11.91 5.42
C HIS A 29 -4.85 -13.30 5.26
N LEU A 30 -4.04 -14.35 5.13
CA LEU A 30 -4.54 -15.72 5.07
C LEU A 30 -5.28 -16.08 6.37
N ALA A 31 -4.79 -15.62 7.52
CA ALA A 31 -5.48 -15.82 8.81
C ALA A 31 -6.83 -15.11 8.85
N ARG A 32 -7.00 -14.03 8.08
CA ARG A 32 -8.28 -13.33 7.90
C ARG A 32 -9.12 -13.91 6.77
N LYS A 33 -8.75 -15.10 6.26
CA LYS A 33 -9.44 -15.83 5.20
C LYS A 33 -9.37 -15.15 3.83
N PHE A 34 -8.36 -14.34 3.57
CA PHE A 34 -8.06 -13.86 2.22
C PHE A 34 -7.45 -15.00 1.42
N ALA A 35 -7.65 -14.98 0.10
CA ALA A 35 -7.05 -15.97 -0.80
C ALA A 35 -5.53 -15.82 -0.90
N ASP A 36 -5.01 -14.60 -0.69
CA ASP A 36 -3.59 -14.27 -0.76
C ASP A 36 -3.41 -12.92 -0.09
N ILE A 37 -2.17 -12.40 -0.03
CA ILE A 37 -1.91 -11.02 0.38
C ILE A 37 -2.79 -10.08 -0.46
N GLY A 38 -3.36 -9.07 0.18
CA GLY A 38 -4.31 -8.16 -0.47
C GLY A 38 -3.68 -7.09 -1.33
N TYR A 39 -2.40 -6.78 -1.11
CA TYR A 39 -1.67 -5.72 -1.85
C TYR A 39 -0.93 -6.30 -3.04
N HIS A 40 -0.74 -5.47 -4.07
CA HIS A 40 0.04 -5.84 -5.26
C HIS A 40 1.53 -5.58 -5.07
N TYR A 41 1.88 -4.55 -4.28
CA TYR A 41 3.26 -4.18 -3.99
C TYR A 41 3.42 -3.83 -2.52
N VAL A 42 4.58 -4.15 -1.97
CA VAL A 42 4.95 -3.80 -0.60
C VAL A 42 6.33 -3.14 -0.64
N ILE A 43 6.45 -1.97 -0.01
CA ILE A 43 7.69 -1.21 0.06
C ILE A 43 8.27 -1.37 1.46
N TYR A 44 9.44 -1.99 1.54
CA TYR A 44 10.14 -2.22 2.80
C TYR A 44 10.80 -0.93 3.29
N ARG A 45 11.22 -0.92 4.54
CA ARG A 45 11.81 0.28 5.15
C ARG A 45 13.09 0.74 4.45
N ASP A 46 13.83 -0.16 3.81
CA ASP A 46 15.04 0.16 3.03
C ASP A 46 14.72 0.72 1.63
N GLY A 47 13.45 0.83 1.28
CA GLY A 47 13.00 1.29 -0.02
C GLY A 47 12.86 0.20 -1.07
N SER A 48 13.18 -1.05 -0.75
CA SER A 48 13.03 -2.15 -1.71
C SER A 48 11.54 -2.42 -1.97
N VAL A 49 11.21 -2.67 -3.24
CA VAL A 49 9.84 -2.91 -3.68
C VAL A 49 9.66 -4.39 -3.94
N HIS A 50 8.64 -4.98 -3.32
CA HIS A 50 8.38 -6.41 -3.40
C HIS A 50 6.98 -6.66 -3.94
N LYS A 51 6.83 -7.71 -4.74
CA LYS A 51 5.54 -8.08 -5.32
C LYS A 51 4.73 -8.90 -4.32
N GLY A 52 3.46 -8.56 -4.22
CA GLY A 52 2.48 -9.35 -3.49
C GLY A 52 1.59 -10.11 -4.45
N ARG A 53 0.28 -9.78 -4.46
CA ARG A 53 -0.67 -10.39 -5.40
C ARG A 53 -0.31 -9.97 -6.83
N ALA A 54 -0.52 -10.87 -7.80
CA ALA A 54 -0.26 -10.57 -9.20
C ALA A 54 -1.09 -9.36 -9.67
N GLU A 55 -0.48 -8.48 -10.46
CA GLU A 55 -1.09 -7.21 -10.86
C GLU A 55 -2.35 -7.40 -11.69
N ASN A 56 -2.46 -8.49 -12.45
CA ASN A 56 -3.63 -8.80 -13.25
C ASN A 56 -4.78 -9.41 -12.45
N ILE A 57 -4.62 -9.60 -11.14
CA ILE A 57 -5.64 -10.15 -10.25
C ILE A 57 -6.09 -9.03 -9.30
N ALA A 58 -7.42 -8.87 -9.16
CA ALA A 58 -7.97 -7.89 -8.22
C ALA A 58 -7.44 -8.16 -6.81
N GLY A 59 -7.03 -7.10 -6.11
CA GLY A 59 -6.54 -7.20 -4.75
C GLY A 59 -7.68 -7.36 -3.73
N ALA A 60 -7.31 -7.29 -2.46
CA ALA A 60 -8.23 -7.24 -1.35
C ALA A 60 -7.68 -6.21 -0.35
N HIS A 61 -7.76 -4.93 -0.71
CA HIS A 61 -7.15 -3.86 0.04
C HIS A 61 -8.04 -2.64 0.25
N CYS A 62 -9.09 -2.48 -0.55
CA CYS A 62 -10.00 -1.34 -0.41
C CYS A 62 -11.38 -1.74 -0.92
N LEU A 63 -12.32 -1.95 0.00
CA LEU A 63 -13.66 -2.42 -0.32
C LEU A 63 -14.33 -1.50 -1.34
N GLY A 64 -14.87 -2.09 -2.40
CA GLY A 64 -15.54 -1.35 -3.48
C GLY A 64 -14.60 -0.83 -4.56
N HIS A 65 -13.27 -0.91 -4.37
CA HIS A 65 -12.28 -0.39 -5.30
C HIS A 65 -11.33 -1.45 -5.84
N ASN A 66 -11.40 -2.68 -5.33
CA ASN A 66 -10.43 -3.73 -5.66
C ASN A 66 -10.39 -4.10 -7.14
N ALA A 67 -11.54 -4.05 -7.82
CA ALA A 67 -11.65 -4.54 -9.21
C ALA A 67 -10.83 -3.72 -10.20
N HIS A 68 -10.61 -2.42 -9.96
CA HIS A 68 -9.93 -1.52 -10.91
C HIS A 68 -8.77 -0.75 -10.28
N SER A 69 -8.16 -1.26 -9.23
CA SER A 69 -7.07 -0.56 -8.57
C SER A 69 -5.84 -1.44 -8.37
N ILE A 70 -4.71 -0.76 -8.19
CA ILE A 70 -3.46 -1.36 -7.72
C ILE A 70 -3.27 -0.89 -6.29
N GLY A 71 -3.02 -1.81 -5.37
CA GLY A 71 -2.77 -1.50 -3.96
C GLY A 71 -1.27 -1.55 -3.66
N ILE A 72 -0.75 -0.46 -3.12
CA ILE A 72 0.65 -0.35 -2.69
C ILE A 72 0.66 -0.13 -1.18
N CYS A 73 1.42 -0.95 -0.46
CA CYS A 73 1.56 -0.85 0.98
C CYS A 73 3.00 -0.54 1.34
N TYR A 74 3.25 0.42 2.23
CA TYR A 74 4.58 0.58 2.82
C TYR A 74 4.57 0.03 4.24
N ILE A 75 5.70 -0.50 4.69
CA ILE A 75 5.86 -1.04 6.04
C ILE A 75 5.97 0.13 7.03
N GLY A 76 5.03 0.21 7.95
CA GLY A 76 4.96 1.27 8.94
C GLY A 76 3.56 1.81 9.14
N GLY A 77 3.45 3.09 9.45
CA GLY A 77 2.20 3.83 9.55
C GLY A 77 1.69 4.03 10.97
N VAL A 78 2.39 3.49 11.98
CA VAL A 78 2.02 3.62 13.39
C VAL A 78 3.25 4.00 14.19
N ALA A 79 3.09 4.86 15.19
CA ALA A 79 4.16 5.27 16.08
C ALA A 79 4.64 4.09 16.93
N LYS A 80 5.74 4.30 17.67
CA LYS A 80 6.33 3.26 18.53
C LYS A 80 5.41 2.79 19.63
N ASP A 81 4.38 3.58 19.97
CA ASP A 81 3.37 3.19 20.96
C ASP A 81 2.41 2.10 20.45
N GLU A 82 2.54 1.69 19.19
CA GLU A 82 1.73 0.68 18.52
C GLU A 82 0.25 1.06 18.35
N LYS A 83 -0.09 2.33 18.56
CA LYS A 83 -1.48 2.80 18.53
C LYS A 83 -1.69 4.04 17.67
N THR A 84 -0.82 5.03 17.76
CA THR A 84 -1.02 6.34 17.14
C THR A 84 -0.64 6.30 15.66
N PRO A 85 -1.58 6.59 14.74
CA PRO A 85 -1.23 6.72 13.34
C PRO A 85 -0.15 7.78 13.14
N LYS A 86 0.85 7.44 12.32
CA LYS A 86 1.97 8.33 12.05
C LYS A 86 2.55 8.01 10.68
N ASP A 87 2.94 9.05 9.95
CA ASP A 87 3.71 8.88 8.71
C ASP A 87 5.14 8.50 9.08
N THR A 88 5.42 7.21 9.05
CA THR A 88 6.73 6.65 9.42
C THR A 88 7.60 6.34 8.22
N ARG A 89 7.22 6.80 7.01
CA ARG A 89 7.99 6.50 5.80
C ARG A 89 9.43 6.99 5.94
N THR A 90 10.38 6.09 5.66
CA THR A 90 11.79 6.47 5.55
C THR A 90 12.00 7.29 4.27
N PRO A 91 13.11 8.05 4.17
CA PRO A 91 13.43 8.73 2.90
C PRO A 91 13.48 7.77 1.72
N GLN A 92 13.99 6.56 1.91
CA GLN A 92 14.06 5.52 0.89
C GLN A 92 12.66 5.06 0.48
N GLN A 93 11.74 4.92 1.44
CA GLN A 93 10.35 4.56 1.14
C GLN A 93 9.64 5.67 0.36
N LYS A 94 9.86 6.93 0.73
CA LYS A 94 9.27 8.07 0.02
C LYS A 94 9.70 8.09 -1.44
N GLN A 95 10.99 7.88 -1.69
CA GLN A 95 11.53 7.86 -3.05
C GLN A 95 10.98 6.67 -3.84
N ALA A 96 11.02 5.48 -3.25
CA ALA A 96 10.55 4.26 -3.90
C ALA A 96 9.05 4.33 -4.23
N LEU A 97 8.25 4.87 -3.32
CA LEU A 97 6.81 5.03 -3.54
C LEU A 97 6.53 5.97 -4.71
N ARG A 98 7.23 7.12 -4.74
CA ARG A 98 7.07 8.08 -5.84
C ARG A 98 7.46 7.46 -7.18
N GLN A 99 8.57 6.74 -7.23
CA GLN A 99 9.04 6.08 -8.46
C GLN A 99 8.06 5.00 -8.92
N LEU A 100 7.56 4.18 -8.00
CA LEU A 100 6.61 3.13 -8.34
C LEU A 100 5.29 3.70 -8.88
N VAL A 101 4.78 4.75 -8.24
CA VAL A 101 3.58 5.44 -8.71
C VAL A 101 3.79 5.98 -10.13
N GLN A 102 4.93 6.61 -10.39
CA GLN A 102 5.25 7.13 -11.73
C GLN A 102 5.29 6.01 -12.77
N GLN A 103 5.91 4.88 -12.45
CA GLN A 103 5.97 3.73 -13.34
C GLN A 103 4.58 3.18 -13.63
N LEU A 104 3.74 3.06 -12.61
CA LEU A 104 2.38 2.56 -12.78
C LEU A 104 1.51 3.52 -13.59
N GLN A 105 1.68 4.83 -13.39
CA GLN A 105 0.94 5.82 -14.19
C GLN A 105 1.39 5.84 -15.64
N PHE A 106 2.64 5.47 -15.91
CA PHE A 106 3.11 5.29 -17.29
C PHE A 106 2.37 4.13 -17.98
N VAL A 107 2.19 3.02 -17.24
CA VAL A 107 1.47 1.84 -17.75
C VAL A 107 -0.04 2.09 -17.80
N TYR A 108 -0.56 2.80 -16.82
CA TYR A 108 -1.99 3.09 -16.68
C TYR A 108 -2.21 4.61 -16.64
N PRO A 109 -2.14 5.27 -17.81
CA PRO A 109 -2.09 6.75 -17.85
C PRO A 109 -3.36 7.44 -17.34
N HIS A 110 -4.47 6.73 -17.25
CA HIS A 110 -5.73 7.29 -16.72
C HIS A 110 -5.90 7.04 -15.22
N ALA A 111 -4.96 6.33 -14.58
CA ALA A 111 -5.09 6.02 -13.16
C ALA A 111 -4.81 7.25 -12.30
N THR A 112 -5.68 7.50 -11.33
CA THR A 112 -5.49 8.53 -10.32
C THR A 112 -4.95 7.89 -9.05
N VAL A 113 -4.23 8.68 -8.23
CA VAL A 113 -3.53 8.19 -7.04
C VAL A 113 -4.27 8.65 -5.80
N HIS A 114 -4.53 7.72 -4.88
CA HIS A 114 -5.32 7.97 -3.68
C HIS A 114 -4.71 7.30 -2.46
N GLY A 115 -5.01 7.84 -1.27
CA GLY A 115 -4.79 7.14 -0.02
C GLY A 115 -6.04 6.36 0.36
N HIS A 116 -5.87 5.26 1.07
CA HIS A 116 -7.01 4.48 1.59
C HIS A 116 -7.92 5.35 2.46
N ASN A 117 -7.36 6.34 3.16
CA ASN A 117 -8.12 7.27 4.01
C ASN A 117 -9.07 8.18 3.21
N GLU A 118 -8.99 8.22 1.89
CA GLU A 118 -9.96 8.95 1.06
C GLU A 118 -11.25 8.16 0.88
N PHE A 119 -11.22 6.84 1.10
CA PHE A 119 -12.34 5.93 0.85
C PHE A 119 -12.86 5.24 2.12
N SER A 120 -12.25 5.52 3.27
CA SER A 120 -12.67 4.94 4.54
C SER A 120 -12.34 5.90 5.68
N CYS A 121 -12.86 5.61 6.87
CA CYS A 121 -12.56 6.42 8.06
C CYS A 121 -11.24 6.06 8.72
N LYS A 122 -10.49 5.09 8.17
CA LYS A 122 -9.19 4.68 8.70
C LYS A 122 -8.11 5.70 8.39
N ALA A 123 -7.06 5.75 9.21
CA ALA A 123 -5.94 6.66 9.02
C ALA A 123 -5.00 6.22 7.89
N CYS A 124 -4.96 4.91 7.57
CA CYS A 124 -4.10 4.36 6.52
C CYS A 124 -4.20 5.18 5.23
N PRO A 125 -3.10 5.62 4.63
CA PRO A 125 -1.70 5.27 4.89
C PRO A 125 -1.00 6.18 5.91
N SER A 126 -1.73 6.91 6.72
CA SER A 126 -1.22 7.80 7.77
C SER A 126 -0.51 9.06 7.26
N PHE A 127 -0.79 9.44 6.02
CA PHE A 127 -0.38 10.72 5.44
C PHE A 127 -1.37 11.10 4.32
N ASN A 128 -1.31 12.34 3.89
CA ASN A 128 -2.19 12.84 2.83
C ASN A 128 -1.52 12.62 1.47
N VAL A 129 -2.02 11.67 0.70
CA VAL A 129 -1.46 11.31 -0.62
C VAL A 129 -1.52 12.49 -1.59
N GLN A 130 -2.59 13.31 -1.53
CA GLN A 130 -2.79 14.40 -2.48
C GLN A 130 -1.77 15.51 -2.31
N THR A 131 -1.21 15.68 -1.11
CA THR A 131 -0.22 16.72 -0.83
C THR A 131 1.21 16.20 -0.80
N GLU A 132 1.41 14.88 -0.59
CA GLU A 132 2.73 14.29 -0.34
C GLU A 132 3.29 13.49 -1.53
N LEU A 133 2.50 13.29 -2.56
CA LEU A 133 2.95 12.56 -3.76
C LEU A 133 2.87 13.39 -5.03
#